data_caddddab5f1da0828703ec0b438b92cb
#
_entry.id   caddddab5f1da0828703ec0b438b92cb
#
_cell.length_a   1.000
_cell.length_b   1.000
_cell.length_c   1.000
_cell.angle_alpha   90.00
_cell.angle_beta   90.00
_cell.angle_gamma   90.00
#
_symmetry.space_group_name_H-M   'P 1'
#
loop_
_entity.id
_entity.type
_entity.pdbx_description
1 polymer ?
#
loop_
_entity_poly.entity_id
_entity_poly.type
_entity_poly.pdbx_seq_one_letter_code
_entity_poly.pdbx_strand_id
1 'polypeptide(L)'
;MEYMKKYEYWLNSEAVDEKDKEELRSLAGNDKEIEDRFFKDLSFGTGGIRGVRGIGTNRINKYVIRKATQGLANYMLSFDEKLAKEKGIIIAHDCRIGSREYALNTARVMAANGIKAYIYEDLRSTPELSFGVRYKGTMAGIVVTASHNPVEYNGYKVYWDDGAQVVDPHAPAIVAEVNKIKTLEEIKVISEAEGREKGLIIQLDGKIDDDYLDAIKTQTLKTDIPGKENFKIVYTPLHGTGGRPMKRILSDFGYNFEVVKEQIEPDGNFPTVTYANPEEKAAFKLGVKLADEIGAKIVMANDPDADRIGIAVKDDKNEWYYPNGNQVGLLLLQYLLNNKKDIPTNAKVITTVVSTPMIDVIAPSKNVGVMKTLTGFKYIGEKIRQFENKELDGTYLFGFEESYGYLIGTHARDKDALVTSMVIAEMAAYYDSIGSSIYEELQKLYKEFGYYLEGIKSVTLKGKDGIEQMAALMSNLRENVKDELLGKKIK
;
A
#
# COMPACT_ATOMS: atom_id res chain seq x y z
N MET A 1 16.99 -17.45 29.72
CA MET A 1 16.38 -16.20 29.20
C MET A 1 15.11 -16.56 28.43
N GLU A 2 14.11 -15.69 28.35
CA GLU A 2 12.81 -16.03 27.74
C GLU A 2 12.94 -16.33 26.22
N TYR A 3 13.77 -15.58 25.50
CA TYR A 3 14.02 -15.81 24.08
C TYR A 3 14.62 -17.19 23.78
N MET A 4 15.50 -17.71 24.67
CA MET A 4 16.05 -19.06 24.53
C MET A 4 14.98 -20.14 24.65
N LYS A 5 14.02 -19.98 25.56
CA LYS A 5 12.88 -20.92 25.68
C LYS A 5 12.04 -20.95 24.41
N LYS A 6 11.80 -19.78 23.77
CA LYS A 6 11.10 -19.71 22.49
C LYS A 6 11.92 -20.40 21.37
N TYR A 7 13.22 -20.14 21.30
CA TYR A 7 14.11 -20.80 20.34
C TYR A 7 14.11 -22.31 20.49
N GLU A 8 14.28 -22.81 21.72
CA GLU A 8 14.25 -24.25 22.03
C GLU A 8 12.89 -24.89 21.71
N TYR A 9 11.78 -24.18 22.01
CA TYR A 9 10.44 -24.61 21.64
C TYR A 9 10.32 -24.79 20.12
N TRP A 10 10.77 -23.81 19.32
CA TRP A 10 10.70 -23.90 17.86
C TRP A 10 11.56 -25.03 17.29
N LEU A 11 12.74 -25.28 17.87
CA LEU A 11 13.60 -26.40 17.50
C LEU A 11 12.96 -27.76 17.72
N ASN A 12 12.16 -27.88 18.78
CA ASN A 12 11.57 -29.17 19.20
C ASN A 12 10.12 -29.36 18.76
N SER A 13 9.43 -28.30 18.32
CA SER A 13 8.03 -28.37 17.89
C SER A 13 7.87 -29.22 16.62
N GLU A 14 6.91 -30.11 16.60
CA GLU A 14 6.52 -30.89 15.41
C GLU A 14 5.85 -30.04 14.34
N ALA A 15 5.33 -28.87 14.72
CA ALA A 15 4.71 -27.92 13.80
C ALA A 15 5.73 -27.17 12.93
N VAL A 16 7.04 -27.21 13.28
CA VAL A 16 8.12 -26.58 12.52
C VAL A 16 8.76 -27.60 11.58
N ASP A 17 8.80 -27.28 10.29
CA ASP A 17 9.37 -28.16 9.25
C ASP A 17 10.88 -28.38 9.48
N GLU A 18 11.37 -29.56 9.11
CA GLU A 18 12.78 -29.92 9.35
C GLU A 18 13.78 -28.97 8.67
N LYS A 19 13.46 -28.52 7.46
CA LYS A 19 14.28 -27.50 6.75
C LYS A 19 14.42 -26.20 7.56
N ASP A 20 13.36 -25.76 8.23
CA ASP A 20 13.38 -24.53 9.03
C ASP A 20 14.10 -24.75 10.38
N LYS A 21 14.04 -25.98 10.92
CA LYS A 21 14.86 -26.38 12.06
C LYS A 21 16.36 -26.42 11.74
N GLU A 22 16.75 -26.78 10.50
CA GLU A 22 18.15 -26.71 10.06
C GLU A 22 18.66 -25.26 10.08
N GLU A 23 17.84 -24.28 9.63
CA GLU A 23 18.17 -22.86 9.75
C GLU A 23 18.33 -22.45 11.22
N LEU A 24 17.42 -22.88 12.10
CA LEU A 24 17.53 -22.60 13.54
C LEU A 24 18.81 -23.22 14.16
N ARG A 25 19.15 -24.48 13.81
CA ARG A 25 20.37 -25.11 14.29
C ARG A 25 21.63 -24.36 13.86
N SER A 26 21.62 -23.75 12.69
CA SER A 26 22.74 -22.94 12.20
C SER A 26 23.00 -21.68 13.03
N LEU A 27 22.04 -21.25 13.84
CA LEU A 27 22.18 -20.12 14.76
C LEU A 27 22.86 -20.51 16.09
N ALA A 28 23.09 -21.79 16.36
CA ALA A 28 23.65 -22.24 17.62
C ALA A 28 25.00 -21.57 17.90
N GLY A 29 25.14 -20.98 19.10
CA GLY A 29 26.31 -20.19 19.50
C GLY A 29 26.30 -18.72 19.07
N ASN A 30 25.27 -18.25 18.34
CA ASN A 30 25.07 -16.85 18.01
C ASN A 30 23.90 -16.26 18.84
N ASP A 31 24.15 -16.09 20.13
CA ASP A 31 23.12 -15.66 21.09
C ASP A 31 22.48 -14.33 20.70
N LYS A 32 23.22 -13.40 20.09
CA LYS A 32 22.72 -12.12 19.64
C LYS A 32 21.68 -12.26 18.52
N GLU A 33 21.92 -13.12 17.56
CA GLU A 33 20.97 -13.38 16.46
C GLU A 33 19.75 -14.16 16.97
N ILE A 34 19.94 -15.11 17.89
CA ILE A 34 18.84 -15.83 18.54
C ILE A 34 17.99 -14.84 19.33
N GLU A 35 18.59 -13.96 20.12
CA GLU A 35 17.86 -12.92 20.83
C GLU A 35 17.07 -12.04 19.88
N ASP A 36 17.67 -11.51 18.82
CA ASP A 36 17.00 -10.64 17.84
C ASP A 36 15.81 -11.31 17.16
N ARG A 37 15.89 -12.62 16.90
CA ARG A 37 14.80 -13.41 16.29
C ARG A 37 13.70 -13.81 17.26
N PHE A 38 13.94 -13.86 18.58
CA PHE A 38 12.99 -14.41 19.56
C PHE A 38 12.67 -13.52 20.77
N PHE A 39 13.27 -12.32 20.90
CA PHE A 39 13.05 -11.46 22.08
C PHE A 39 11.58 -11.00 22.23
N LYS A 40 10.85 -10.95 21.14
CA LYS A 40 9.42 -10.65 21.11
C LYS A 40 8.71 -11.39 19.95
N ASP A 41 7.41 -11.39 19.95
CA ASP A 41 6.62 -11.76 18.79
C ASP A 41 6.45 -10.52 17.90
N LEU A 42 6.41 -10.70 16.55
CA LEU A 42 6.01 -9.63 15.65
C LEU A 42 4.59 -9.17 16.05
N SER A 43 4.48 -7.90 16.39
CA SER A 43 3.19 -7.33 16.74
C SER A 43 2.30 -7.26 15.49
N PHE A 44 1.09 -7.72 15.62
CA PHE A 44 0.02 -7.34 14.71
C PHE A 44 -0.28 -5.86 14.99
N GLY A 45 0.26 -4.97 14.15
CA GLY A 45 0.02 -3.53 14.27
C GLY A 45 -1.43 -3.17 13.95
N THR A 46 -1.70 -1.88 13.80
CA THR A 46 -3.05 -1.35 13.58
C THR A 46 -3.69 -1.75 12.23
N GLY A 47 -3.17 -2.73 11.52
CA GLY A 47 -3.74 -3.17 10.23
C GLY A 47 -2.96 -4.33 9.60
N GLY A 48 -2.03 -4.95 10.32
CA GLY A 48 -1.25 -6.07 9.80
C GLY A 48 0.10 -6.25 10.47
N ILE A 49 0.92 -7.10 9.88
CA ILE A 49 2.28 -7.42 10.33
C ILE A 49 3.27 -6.98 9.26
N ARG A 50 4.43 -6.47 9.66
CA ARG A 50 5.56 -6.20 8.79
C ARG A 50 6.86 -6.52 9.51
N GLY A 51 7.79 -7.18 8.84
CA GLY A 51 9.05 -7.55 9.44
C GLY A 51 10.07 -8.09 8.45
N VAL A 52 11.29 -8.30 8.93
CA VAL A 52 12.36 -8.98 8.18
C VAL A 52 11.99 -10.45 8.03
N ARG A 53 12.23 -11.04 6.84
CA ARG A 53 12.03 -12.46 6.59
C ARG A 53 13.06 -13.31 7.35
N GLY A 54 12.66 -14.50 7.77
CA GLY A 54 13.50 -15.47 8.45
C GLY A 54 12.72 -16.28 9.48
N ILE A 55 13.35 -17.27 10.06
CA ILE A 55 12.72 -18.09 11.09
C ILE A 55 12.88 -17.44 12.47
N GLY A 56 11.80 -17.44 13.25
CA GLY A 56 11.71 -16.86 14.59
C GLY A 56 10.41 -16.06 14.80
N THR A 57 10.11 -15.77 16.07
CA THR A 57 8.86 -15.07 16.44
C THR A 57 8.88 -13.59 16.06
N ASN A 58 10.08 -12.98 15.95
CA ASN A 58 10.30 -11.60 15.51
C ASN A 58 10.72 -11.51 14.03
N ARG A 59 10.32 -12.46 13.22
CA ARG A 59 10.55 -12.53 11.78
C ARG A 59 9.27 -12.86 11.05
N ILE A 60 9.15 -12.40 9.80
CA ILE A 60 8.04 -12.79 8.93
C ILE A 60 8.38 -14.16 8.31
N ASN A 61 7.51 -15.12 8.52
CA ASN A 61 7.60 -16.49 8.03
C ASN A 61 6.22 -17.15 8.03
N LYS A 62 6.13 -18.35 7.44
CA LYS A 62 4.86 -19.07 7.34
C LYS A 62 4.17 -19.35 8.68
N TYR A 63 4.93 -19.54 9.78
CA TYR A 63 4.37 -19.83 11.11
C TYR A 63 3.71 -18.59 11.71
N VAL A 64 4.38 -17.43 11.60
CA VAL A 64 3.84 -16.14 12.05
C VAL A 64 2.61 -15.75 11.22
N ILE A 65 2.64 -15.98 9.90
CA ILE A 65 1.48 -15.79 9.02
C ILE A 65 0.32 -16.72 9.41
N ARG A 66 0.59 -17.99 9.64
CA ARG A 66 -0.45 -18.97 10.09
C ARG A 66 -1.06 -18.54 11.42
N LYS A 67 -0.25 -18.10 12.39
CA LYS A 67 -0.72 -17.60 13.70
C LYS A 67 -1.63 -16.39 13.53
N ALA A 68 -1.21 -15.41 12.74
CA ALA A 68 -2.01 -14.21 12.44
C ALA A 68 -3.34 -14.58 11.74
N THR A 69 -3.27 -15.50 10.79
CA THR A 69 -4.45 -15.97 10.05
C THR A 69 -5.40 -16.77 10.95
N GLN A 70 -4.89 -17.60 11.84
CA GLN A 70 -5.73 -18.32 12.81
C GLN A 70 -6.46 -17.34 13.75
N GLY A 71 -5.78 -16.28 14.23
CA GLY A 71 -6.42 -15.25 15.03
C GLY A 71 -7.51 -14.50 14.25
N LEU A 72 -7.25 -14.17 12.99
CA LEU A 72 -8.27 -13.58 12.11
C LEU A 72 -9.46 -14.53 11.91
N ALA A 73 -9.21 -15.82 11.64
CA ALA A 73 -10.25 -16.82 11.49
C ALA A 73 -11.11 -16.96 12.76
N ASN A 74 -10.48 -17.00 13.94
CA ASN A 74 -11.18 -17.04 15.22
C ASN A 74 -12.07 -15.81 15.41
N TYR A 75 -11.55 -14.62 15.10
CA TYR A 75 -12.32 -13.39 15.17
C TYR A 75 -13.51 -13.39 14.20
N MET A 76 -13.31 -13.75 12.95
CA MET A 76 -14.38 -13.82 11.94
C MET A 76 -15.50 -14.78 12.38
N LEU A 77 -15.15 -15.97 12.87
CA LEU A 77 -16.09 -16.97 13.35
C LEU A 77 -16.84 -16.52 14.61
N SER A 78 -16.17 -15.79 15.51
CA SER A 78 -16.82 -15.24 16.72
C SER A 78 -17.71 -14.04 16.40
N PHE A 79 -17.40 -13.27 15.36
CA PHE A 79 -18.16 -12.11 14.92
C PHE A 79 -19.47 -12.52 14.26
N ASP A 80 -19.41 -13.41 13.25
CA ASP A 80 -20.54 -14.06 12.60
C ASP A 80 -20.08 -15.32 11.88
N GLU A 81 -20.26 -16.48 12.50
CA GLU A 81 -19.79 -17.77 11.97
C GLU A 81 -20.41 -18.10 10.60
N LYS A 82 -21.72 -17.86 10.44
CA LYS A 82 -22.43 -18.16 9.21
C LYS A 82 -21.89 -17.29 8.08
N LEU A 83 -21.79 -15.99 8.32
CA LEU A 83 -21.32 -15.02 7.34
C LEU A 83 -19.84 -15.27 6.96
N ALA A 84 -19.00 -15.60 7.94
CA ALA A 84 -17.59 -15.91 7.72
C ALA A 84 -17.40 -17.11 6.78
N LYS A 85 -18.16 -18.18 6.98
CA LYS A 85 -18.11 -19.40 6.14
C LYS A 85 -18.73 -19.17 4.75
N GLU A 86 -19.79 -18.39 4.67
CA GLU A 86 -20.49 -18.10 3.42
C GLU A 86 -19.69 -17.17 2.51
N LYS A 87 -19.27 -16.02 3.03
CA LYS A 87 -18.57 -14.98 2.29
C LYS A 87 -17.08 -15.25 2.11
N GLY A 88 -16.42 -15.81 3.13
CA GLY A 88 -14.99 -16.11 3.09
C GLY A 88 -14.09 -14.87 3.03
N ILE A 89 -12.86 -15.06 2.54
CA ILE A 89 -11.87 -14.02 2.33
C ILE A 89 -11.32 -14.03 0.91
N ILE A 90 -10.76 -12.89 0.46
CA ILE A 90 -9.98 -12.78 -0.78
C ILE A 90 -8.52 -12.53 -0.44
N ILE A 91 -7.58 -13.11 -1.19
CA ILE A 91 -6.15 -13.09 -0.89
C ILE A 91 -5.37 -12.69 -2.14
N ALA A 92 -4.56 -11.64 -2.02
CA ALA A 92 -3.59 -11.20 -3.02
C ALA A 92 -2.17 -11.19 -2.44
N HIS A 93 -1.19 -11.09 -3.30
CA HIS A 93 0.22 -10.96 -2.92
C HIS A 93 1.01 -10.16 -3.96
N ASP A 94 2.12 -9.56 -3.53
CA ASP A 94 3.08 -8.89 -4.42
C ASP A 94 4.16 -9.86 -4.94
N CYS A 95 5.20 -9.30 -5.60
CA CYS A 95 6.32 -10.05 -6.16
C CYS A 95 7.37 -10.49 -5.13
N ARG A 96 7.31 -10.05 -3.87
CA ARG A 96 8.35 -10.31 -2.86
C ARG A 96 8.55 -11.78 -2.62
N ILE A 97 9.80 -12.16 -2.32
CA ILE A 97 10.14 -13.53 -1.98
C ILE A 97 9.31 -13.99 -0.78
N GLY A 98 8.64 -15.14 -0.92
CA GLY A 98 7.76 -15.71 0.09
C GLY A 98 6.30 -15.25 0.00
N SER A 99 5.97 -14.16 -0.71
CA SER A 99 4.60 -13.61 -0.74
C SER A 99 3.56 -14.64 -1.22
N ARG A 100 3.85 -15.37 -2.30
CA ARG A 100 2.96 -16.43 -2.80
C ARG A 100 2.80 -17.58 -1.78
N GLU A 101 3.90 -18.00 -1.14
CA GLU A 101 3.87 -19.05 -0.11
C GLU A 101 3.03 -18.61 1.08
N TYR A 102 3.19 -17.37 1.53
CA TYR A 102 2.44 -16.82 2.67
C TYR A 102 0.95 -16.66 2.35
N ALA A 103 0.62 -16.22 1.13
CA ALA A 103 -0.76 -16.16 0.65
C ALA A 103 -1.41 -17.54 0.64
N LEU A 104 -0.69 -18.57 0.16
CA LEU A 104 -1.19 -19.94 0.17
C LEU A 104 -1.34 -20.49 1.61
N ASN A 105 -0.40 -20.19 2.52
CA ASN A 105 -0.54 -20.57 3.94
C ASN A 105 -1.75 -19.90 4.59
N THR A 106 -2.06 -18.65 4.23
CA THR A 106 -3.29 -17.96 4.63
C THR A 106 -4.53 -18.74 4.18
N ALA A 107 -4.60 -19.10 2.89
CA ALA A 107 -5.72 -19.88 2.36
C ALA A 107 -5.89 -21.23 3.06
N ARG A 108 -4.79 -21.92 3.36
CA ARG A 108 -4.77 -23.24 4.04
C ARG A 108 -5.32 -23.16 5.47
N VAL A 109 -4.97 -22.10 6.21
CA VAL A 109 -5.49 -21.89 7.58
C VAL A 109 -6.98 -21.53 7.54
N MET A 110 -7.41 -20.66 6.65
CA MET A 110 -8.82 -20.30 6.50
C MET A 110 -9.67 -21.53 6.14
N ALA A 111 -9.23 -22.32 5.17
CA ALA A 111 -9.89 -23.55 4.77
C ALA A 111 -9.96 -24.58 5.90
N ALA A 112 -8.92 -24.70 6.74
CA ALA A 112 -8.93 -25.56 7.91
C ALA A 112 -9.97 -25.15 8.97
N ASN A 113 -10.40 -23.88 8.97
CA ASN A 113 -11.45 -23.35 9.83
C ASN A 113 -12.83 -23.29 9.13
N GLY A 114 -12.96 -23.90 7.93
CA GLY A 114 -14.20 -23.94 7.15
C GLY A 114 -14.56 -22.62 6.48
N ILE A 115 -13.63 -21.70 6.37
CA ILE A 115 -13.79 -20.38 5.74
C ILE A 115 -13.27 -20.46 4.30
N LYS A 116 -14.08 -20.04 3.32
CA LYS A 116 -13.65 -19.97 1.91
C LYS A 116 -12.52 -18.96 1.72
N ALA A 117 -11.50 -19.35 0.99
CA ALA A 117 -10.38 -18.51 0.60
C ALA A 117 -10.32 -18.38 -0.92
N TYR A 118 -10.65 -17.21 -1.43
CA TYR A 118 -10.52 -16.87 -2.84
C TYR A 118 -9.09 -16.33 -3.06
N ILE A 119 -8.33 -16.99 -3.94
CA ILE A 119 -6.94 -16.62 -4.21
C ILE A 119 -6.76 -16.24 -5.67
N TYR A 120 -6.06 -15.13 -5.93
CA TYR A 120 -5.67 -14.77 -7.29
C TYR A 120 -4.67 -15.79 -7.86
N GLU A 121 -4.71 -16.00 -9.17
CA GLU A 121 -3.82 -16.95 -9.85
C GLU A 121 -2.35 -16.54 -9.70
N ASP A 122 -2.09 -15.24 -9.79
CA ASP A 122 -0.76 -14.65 -9.73
C ASP A 122 -0.79 -13.39 -8.85
N LEU A 123 0.31 -12.67 -8.78
CA LEU A 123 0.43 -11.44 -8.00
C LEU A 123 -0.60 -10.38 -8.44
N ARG A 124 -1.12 -9.61 -7.47
CA ARG A 124 -2.03 -8.47 -7.68
C ARG A 124 -1.68 -7.33 -6.74
N SER A 125 -2.08 -6.14 -7.16
CA SER A 125 -1.85 -4.91 -6.42
C SER A 125 -2.69 -4.80 -5.14
N THR A 126 -2.23 -3.99 -4.21
CA THR A 126 -2.99 -3.67 -2.99
C THR A 126 -4.36 -3.03 -3.30
N PRO A 127 -4.49 -2.03 -4.20
CA PRO A 127 -5.81 -1.49 -4.55
C PRO A 127 -6.74 -2.50 -5.23
N GLU A 128 -6.22 -3.41 -6.03
CA GLU A 128 -7.01 -4.46 -6.65
C GLU A 128 -7.56 -5.45 -5.63
N LEU A 129 -6.79 -5.76 -4.55
CA LEU A 129 -7.34 -6.49 -3.42
C LEU A 129 -8.49 -5.74 -2.77
N SER A 130 -8.30 -4.45 -2.47
CA SER A 130 -9.33 -3.59 -1.87
C SER A 130 -10.62 -3.58 -2.71
N PHE A 131 -10.50 -3.44 -4.02
CA PHE A 131 -11.61 -3.58 -4.97
C PHE A 131 -12.23 -4.97 -4.88
N GLY A 132 -11.40 -6.01 -4.89
CA GLY A 132 -11.82 -7.41 -4.89
C GLY A 132 -12.64 -7.81 -3.67
N VAL A 133 -12.33 -7.30 -2.48
CA VAL A 133 -13.14 -7.51 -1.26
C VAL A 133 -14.57 -7.09 -1.49
N ARG A 134 -14.77 -5.89 -2.02
CA ARG A 134 -16.10 -5.30 -2.28
C ARG A 134 -16.81 -5.97 -3.47
N TYR A 135 -16.07 -6.19 -4.54
CA TYR A 135 -16.57 -6.83 -5.76
C TYR A 135 -17.08 -8.25 -5.50
N LYS A 136 -16.31 -9.04 -4.77
CA LYS A 136 -16.65 -10.42 -4.41
C LYS A 136 -17.62 -10.49 -3.21
N GLY A 137 -17.72 -9.41 -2.43
CA GLY A 137 -18.52 -9.34 -1.22
C GLY A 137 -17.98 -10.24 -0.11
N THR A 138 -16.66 -10.40 -0.02
CA THR A 138 -16.04 -11.19 1.05
C THR A 138 -16.09 -10.47 2.39
N MET A 139 -16.01 -11.21 3.50
CA MET A 139 -16.03 -10.64 4.84
C MET A 139 -14.70 -9.93 5.18
N ALA A 140 -13.61 -10.39 4.58
CA ALA A 140 -12.28 -9.81 4.77
C ALA A 140 -11.41 -10.00 3.52
N GLY A 141 -10.27 -9.32 3.49
CA GLY A 141 -9.24 -9.49 2.48
C GLY A 141 -7.84 -9.49 3.08
N ILE A 142 -6.92 -10.12 2.40
CA ILE A 142 -5.50 -10.15 2.78
C ILE A 142 -4.65 -9.80 1.59
N VAL A 143 -3.68 -8.88 1.78
CA VAL A 143 -2.57 -8.74 0.84
C VAL A 143 -1.25 -9.00 1.54
N VAL A 144 -0.46 -9.90 0.94
CA VAL A 144 0.88 -10.24 1.42
C VAL A 144 1.88 -9.35 0.68
N THR A 145 2.35 -8.32 1.38
CA THR A 145 3.28 -7.32 0.83
C THR A 145 3.96 -6.54 1.95
N ALA A 146 5.14 -6.01 1.69
CA ALA A 146 5.77 -4.98 2.50
C ALA A 146 5.91 -3.65 1.74
N SER A 147 5.10 -3.44 0.66
CA SER A 147 5.12 -2.21 -0.15
C SER A 147 6.56 -1.87 -0.61
N HIS A 148 7.04 -0.68 -0.36
CA HIS A 148 8.36 -0.16 -0.73
C HIS A 148 9.49 -0.47 0.27
N ASN A 149 9.26 -1.29 1.31
CA ASN A 149 10.32 -1.64 2.27
C ASN A 149 11.49 -2.36 1.59
N PRO A 150 12.69 -2.40 2.23
CA PRO A 150 13.84 -3.15 1.73
C PRO A 150 13.52 -4.60 1.33
N VAL A 151 14.38 -5.19 0.50
CA VAL A 151 14.20 -6.53 -0.08
C VAL A 151 14.04 -7.65 0.95
N GLU A 152 14.68 -7.51 2.11
CA GLU A 152 14.61 -8.47 3.21
C GLU A 152 13.27 -8.49 3.95
N TYR A 153 12.38 -7.50 3.72
CA TYR A 153 11.09 -7.41 4.40
C TYR A 153 9.97 -8.12 3.63
N ASN A 154 8.97 -8.56 4.39
CA ASN A 154 7.65 -8.91 3.88
C ASN A 154 6.59 -8.51 4.92
N GLY A 155 5.30 -8.67 4.58
CA GLY A 155 4.22 -8.25 5.45
C GLY A 155 2.89 -8.92 5.13
N TYR A 156 1.88 -8.59 5.93
CA TYR A 156 0.55 -9.18 5.89
C TYR A 156 -0.44 -8.10 6.31
N LYS A 157 -1.18 -7.52 5.36
CA LYS A 157 -2.18 -6.49 5.61
C LYS A 157 -3.58 -7.11 5.62
N VAL A 158 -4.43 -6.71 6.56
CA VAL A 158 -5.82 -7.19 6.70
C VAL A 158 -6.80 -6.09 6.34
N TYR A 159 -7.78 -6.43 5.54
CA TYR A 159 -8.88 -5.59 5.08
C TYR A 159 -10.20 -6.16 5.56
N TRP A 160 -11.21 -5.31 5.81
CA TRP A 160 -12.54 -5.74 6.18
C TRP A 160 -13.49 -5.68 4.98
N ASP A 161 -14.76 -5.95 5.20
CA ASP A 161 -15.81 -6.10 4.17
C ASP A 161 -16.06 -4.85 3.32
N ASP A 162 -15.69 -3.69 3.83
CA ASP A 162 -15.74 -2.41 3.09
C ASP A 162 -14.58 -2.22 2.11
N GLY A 163 -13.59 -3.10 2.13
CA GLY A 163 -12.36 -3.01 1.31
C GLY A 163 -11.30 -2.07 1.87
N ALA A 164 -11.50 -1.49 3.06
CA ALA A 164 -10.47 -0.71 3.75
C ALA A 164 -9.62 -1.59 4.68
N GLN A 165 -8.38 -1.20 4.91
CA GLN A 165 -7.54 -1.82 5.92
C GLN A 165 -8.18 -1.67 7.30
N VAL A 166 -8.18 -2.74 8.11
CA VAL A 166 -8.89 -2.77 9.39
C VAL A 166 -8.53 -1.62 10.33
N VAL A 167 -9.56 -1.06 10.95
CA VAL A 167 -9.52 -0.05 12.02
C VAL A 167 -10.31 -0.56 13.23
N ASP A 168 -10.49 0.26 14.26
CA ASP A 168 -11.38 -0.06 15.37
C ASP A 168 -12.84 -0.24 14.88
N PRO A 169 -13.59 -1.21 15.45
CA PRO A 169 -13.22 -2.12 16.54
C PRO A 169 -12.52 -3.41 16.09
N HIS A 170 -12.38 -3.66 14.79
CA HIS A 170 -11.90 -4.93 14.23
C HIS A 170 -10.41 -5.17 14.54
N ALA A 171 -9.55 -4.17 14.34
CA ALA A 171 -8.11 -4.34 14.51
C ALA A 171 -7.71 -4.81 15.92
N PRO A 172 -8.13 -4.17 17.03
CA PRO A 172 -7.79 -4.64 18.38
C PRO A 172 -8.42 -6.01 18.71
N ALA A 173 -9.60 -6.32 18.16
CA ALA A 173 -10.24 -7.61 18.38
C ALA A 173 -9.48 -8.75 17.69
N ILE A 174 -8.99 -8.55 16.47
CA ILE A 174 -8.12 -9.51 15.77
C ILE A 174 -6.82 -9.72 16.57
N VAL A 175 -6.18 -8.64 17.04
CA VAL A 175 -4.97 -8.72 17.87
C VAL A 175 -5.23 -9.55 19.13
N ALA A 176 -6.37 -9.37 19.78
CA ALA A 176 -6.73 -10.13 20.98
C ALA A 176 -6.84 -11.64 20.67
N GLU A 177 -7.43 -12.03 19.53
CA GLU A 177 -7.52 -13.43 19.11
C GLU A 177 -6.14 -14.02 18.75
N VAL A 178 -5.28 -13.28 18.06
CA VAL A 178 -3.90 -13.70 17.75
C VAL A 178 -3.12 -13.96 19.05
N ASN A 179 -3.29 -13.10 20.06
CA ASN A 179 -2.57 -13.19 21.33
C ASN A 179 -3.07 -14.35 22.24
N LYS A 180 -4.25 -14.91 21.98
CA LYS A 180 -4.74 -16.13 22.68
C LYS A 180 -3.97 -17.37 22.25
N ILE A 181 -3.45 -17.42 21.02
CA ILE A 181 -2.71 -18.57 20.47
C ILE A 181 -1.32 -18.61 21.11
N LYS A 182 -1.03 -19.64 21.89
CA LYS A 182 0.22 -19.78 22.66
C LYS A 182 1.24 -20.68 21.98
N THR A 183 0.77 -21.69 21.26
CA THR A 183 1.63 -22.69 20.61
C THR A 183 1.32 -22.79 19.12
N LEU A 184 2.27 -23.31 18.34
CA LEU A 184 2.10 -23.51 16.90
C LEU A 184 1.11 -24.66 16.60
N GLU A 185 0.97 -25.61 17.50
CA GLU A 185 0.09 -26.76 17.42
C GLU A 185 -1.40 -26.37 17.53
N GLU A 186 -1.73 -25.21 18.11
CA GLU A 186 -3.11 -24.68 18.14
C GLU A 186 -3.59 -24.19 16.78
N ILE A 187 -2.68 -24.01 15.81
CA ILE A 187 -3.00 -23.48 14.49
C ILE A 187 -3.51 -24.61 13.59
N LYS A 188 -4.74 -24.50 13.11
CA LYS A 188 -5.31 -25.46 12.17
C LYS A 188 -4.82 -25.20 10.76
N VAL A 189 -4.29 -26.22 10.10
CA VAL A 189 -3.80 -26.13 8.72
C VAL A 189 -4.17 -27.39 7.97
N ILE A 190 -4.72 -27.27 6.77
CA ILE A 190 -4.91 -28.40 5.83
C ILE A 190 -3.98 -28.25 4.63
N SER A 191 -3.85 -29.29 3.83
CA SER A 191 -3.10 -29.21 2.57
C SER A 191 -3.87 -28.36 1.54
N GLU A 192 -3.16 -27.81 0.56
CA GLU A 192 -3.80 -27.10 -0.55
C GLU A 192 -4.74 -28.04 -1.34
N ALA A 193 -4.29 -29.26 -1.60
CA ALA A 193 -5.07 -30.26 -2.33
C ALA A 193 -6.41 -30.54 -1.63
N GLU A 194 -6.38 -30.78 -0.32
CA GLU A 194 -7.58 -30.98 0.49
C GLU A 194 -8.49 -29.76 0.50
N GLY A 195 -7.92 -28.55 0.62
CA GLY A 195 -8.69 -27.29 0.58
C GLY A 195 -9.40 -27.08 -0.76
N ARG A 196 -8.74 -27.40 -1.88
CA ARG A 196 -9.32 -27.35 -3.22
C ARG A 196 -10.40 -28.42 -3.42
N GLU A 197 -10.16 -29.66 -3.01
CA GLU A 197 -11.12 -30.75 -3.07
C GLU A 197 -12.42 -30.43 -2.30
N LYS A 198 -12.28 -29.80 -1.13
CA LYS A 198 -13.43 -29.36 -0.32
C LYS A 198 -14.12 -28.09 -0.87
N GLY A 199 -13.61 -27.46 -1.93
CA GLY A 199 -14.13 -26.21 -2.46
C GLY A 199 -13.93 -25.00 -1.52
N LEU A 200 -12.96 -25.07 -0.61
CA LEU A 200 -12.64 -24.02 0.35
C LEU A 200 -11.45 -23.15 -0.09
N ILE A 201 -10.57 -23.65 -0.97
CA ILE A 201 -9.54 -22.85 -1.65
C ILE A 201 -9.96 -22.72 -3.11
N ILE A 202 -10.32 -21.51 -3.52
CA ILE A 202 -10.95 -21.22 -4.80
C ILE A 202 -10.06 -20.24 -5.57
N GLN A 203 -9.60 -20.63 -6.74
CA GLN A 203 -8.87 -19.72 -7.61
C GLN A 203 -9.82 -18.76 -8.31
N LEU A 204 -9.50 -17.47 -8.31
CA LEU A 204 -10.23 -16.45 -9.04
C LEU A 204 -9.91 -16.53 -10.53
N ASP A 205 -10.89 -16.19 -11.35
CA ASP A 205 -10.70 -15.97 -12.78
C ASP A 205 -10.26 -14.51 -13.08
N GLY A 206 -9.83 -14.26 -14.30
CA GLY A 206 -9.33 -12.94 -14.72
C GLY A 206 -10.42 -11.88 -14.91
N LYS A 207 -11.71 -12.22 -14.73
CA LYS A 207 -12.80 -11.25 -14.90
C LYS A 207 -12.73 -10.11 -13.88
N ILE A 208 -12.29 -10.40 -12.66
CA ILE A 208 -12.12 -9.39 -11.61
C ILE A 208 -11.08 -8.34 -12.01
N ASP A 209 -10.01 -8.75 -12.72
CA ASP A 209 -8.98 -7.84 -13.24
C ASP A 209 -9.59 -6.88 -14.27
N ASP A 210 -10.42 -7.40 -15.18
CA ASP A 210 -11.11 -6.61 -16.20
C ASP A 210 -12.06 -5.59 -15.58
N ASP A 211 -12.90 -6.03 -14.64
CA ASP A 211 -13.86 -5.18 -13.96
C ASP A 211 -13.18 -4.10 -13.08
N TYR A 212 -12.02 -4.42 -12.49
CA TYR A 212 -11.20 -3.44 -11.77
C TYR A 212 -10.62 -2.38 -12.72
N LEU A 213 -10.05 -2.78 -13.84
CA LEU A 213 -9.53 -1.83 -14.83
C LEU A 213 -10.64 -0.97 -15.43
N ASP A 214 -11.81 -1.53 -15.67
CA ASP A 214 -12.95 -0.75 -16.14
C ASP A 214 -13.42 0.27 -15.10
N ALA A 215 -13.42 -0.08 -13.80
CA ALA A 215 -13.70 0.86 -12.73
C ALA A 215 -12.67 2.02 -12.67
N ILE A 216 -11.39 1.74 -12.87
CA ILE A 216 -10.33 2.75 -12.98
C ILE A 216 -10.61 3.69 -14.16
N LYS A 217 -10.91 3.16 -15.33
CA LYS A 217 -11.15 3.93 -16.56
C LYS A 217 -12.30 4.91 -16.43
N THR A 218 -13.29 4.64 -15.57
CA THR A 218 -14.39 5.59 -15.29
C THR A 218 -13.93 6.89 -14.63
N GLN A 219 -12.71 6.93 -14.10
CA GLN A 219 -12.16 8.11 -13.41
C GLN A 219 -11.45 9.08 -14.37
N THR A 220 -11.35 8.77 -15.67
CA THR A 220 -10.83 9.72 -16.68
C THR A 220 -11.71 10.96 -16.77
N LEU A 221 -11.09 12.11 -16.95
CA LEU A 221 -11.78 13.42 -17.07
C LEU A 221 -11.78 13.92 -18.50
N LYS A 222 -10.74 13.57 -19.28
CA LYS A 222 -10.56 13.99 -20.66
C LYS A 222 -10.09 12.82 -21.53
N THR A 223 -10.95 12.37 -22.42
CA THR A 223 -10.60 11.33 -23.40
C THR A 223 -9.93 11.91 -24.64
N ASP A 224 -10.40 13.08 -25.08
CA ASP A 224 -9.98 13.75 -26.30
C ASP A 224 -8.95 14.85 -25.97
N ILE A 225 -7.68 14.47 -25.94
CA ILE A 225 -6.56 15.38 -25.76
C ILE A 225 -5.82 15.48 -27.08
N PRO A 226 -5.80 16.65 -27.73
CA PRO A 226 -5.11 16.81 -29.01
C PRO A 226 -3.62 16.51 -28.89
N GLY A 227 -3.10 15.65 -29.77
CA GLY A 227 -1.67 15.33 -29.84
C GLY A 227 -1.15 14.42 -28.72
N LYS A 228 -2.01 13.80 -27.92
CA LYS A 228 -1.57 12.89 -26.84
C LYS A 228 -0.74 11.72 -27.32
N GLU A 229 -0.95 11.28 -28.57
CA GLU A 229 -0.18 10.22 -29.24
C GLU A 229 1.27 10.62 -29.51
N ASN A 230 1.58 11.92 -29.47
CA ASN A 230 2.94 12.46 -29.60
C ASN A 230 3.61 12.71 -28.25
N PHE A 231 2.82 12.75 -27.16
CA PHE A 231 3.32 12.94 -25.81
C PHE A 231 3.89 11.63 -25.26
N LYS A 232 5.21 11.57 -25.14
CA LYS A 232 5.91 10.34 -24.73
C LYS A 232 5.98 10.23 -23.21
N ILE A 233 5.63 9.05 -22.68
CA ILE A 233 5.65 8.69 -21.28
C ILE A 233 6.64 7.55 -21.07
N VAL A 234 7.45 7.59 -20.02
CA VAL A 234 8.20 6.43 -19.54
C VAL A 234 7.55 5.92 -18.25
N TYR A 235 7.35 4.61 -18.16
CA TYR A 235 6.75 3.96 -17.02
C TYR A 235 7.63 2.86 -16.43
N THR A 236 7.67 2.74 -15.11
CA THR A 236 8.27 1.62 -14.38
C THR A 236 7.42 1.19 -13.19
N PRO A 237 7.15 -0.11 -13.02
CA PRO A 237 6.53 -0.67 -11.81
C PRO A 237 7.57 -0.99 -10.72
N LEU A 238 8.84 -0.64 -10.90
CA LEU A 238 9.95 -0.99 -9.99
C LEU A 238 9.94 -2.48 -9.60
N HIS A 239 9.82 -3.36 -10.58
CA HIS A 239 9.69 -4.82 -10.44
C HIS A 239 8.41 -5.32 -9.75
N GLY A 240 7.40 -4.46 -9.60
CA GLY A 240 6.19 -4.75 -8.83
C GLY A 240 4.99 -5.18 -9.68
N THR A 241 3.82 -5.10 -9.06
CA THR A 241 2.54 -5.59 -9.60
C THR A 241 1.93 -4.68 -10.67
N GLY A 242 2.35 -3.41 -10.74
CA GLY A 242 1.76 -2.40 -11.62
C GLY A 242 2.05 -2.58 -13.13
N GLY A 243 3.03 -3.42 -13.50
CA GLY A 243 3.51 -3.50 -14.89
C GLY A 243 2.45 -3.91 -15.90
N ARG A 244 1.78 -5.03 -15.67
CA ARG A 244 0.75 -5.57 -16.56
C ARG A 244 -0.49 -4.66 -16.66
N PRO A 245 -1.12 -4.22 -15.55
CA PRO A 245 -2.29 -3.36 -15.61
C PRO A 245 -2.01 -1.99 -16.21
N MET A 246 -0.87 -1.33 -15.89
CA MET A 246 -0.56 -0.03 -16.48
C MET A 246 -0.28 -0.07 -17.96
N LYS A 247 0.41 -1.10 -18.46
CA LYS A 247 0.57 -1.29 -19.92
C LYS A 247 -0.79 -1.35 -20.61
N ARG A 248 -1.74 -2.07 -20.03
CA ARG A 248 -3.10 -2.17 -20.57
C ARG A 248 -3.83 -0.82 -20.52
N ILE A 249 -3.81 -0.13 -19.38
CA ILE A 249 -4.45 1.18 -19.22
C ILE A 249 -3.90 2.19 -20.23
N LEU A 250 -2.58 2.34 -20.30
CA LEU A 250 -1.96 3.30 -21.23
C LEU A 250 -2.24 2.96 -22.70
N SER A 251 -2.26 1.67 -23.06
CA SER A 251 -2.60 1.21 -24.41
C SER A 251 -4.06 1.47 -24.75
N ASP A 252 -5.00 1.17 -23.83
CA ASP A 252 -6.44 1.34 -24.04
C ASP A 252 -6.81 2.83 -24.27
N PHE A 253 -6.06 3.75 -23.64
CA PHE A 253 -6.23 5.18 -23.87
C PHE A 253 -5.40 5.75 -25.03
N GLY A 254 -4.61 4.92 -25.70
CA GLY A 254 -3.80 5.32 -26.87
C GLY A 254 -2.65 6.26 -26.55
N TYR A 255 -2.07 6.17 -25.35
CA TYR A 255 -0.87 6.94 -25.01
C TYR A 255 0.38 6.36 -25.69
N ASN A 256 1.32 7.25 -26.04
CA ASN A 256 2.66 6.87 -26.50
C ASN A 256 3.56 6.66 -25.29
N PHE A 257 3.88 5.42 -24.96
CA PHE A 257 4.67 5.10 -23.79
C PHE A 257 5.72 4.02 -24.02
N GLU A 258 6.81 4.12 -23.29
CA GLU A 258 7.83 3.09 -23.19
C GLU A 258 7.97 2.64 -21.74
N VAL A 259 8.30 1.37 -21.54
CA VAL A 259 8.53 0.78 -20.21
C VAL A 259 10.02 0.55 -19.97
N VAL A 260 10.48 0.72 -18.74
CA VAL A 260 11.84 0.35 -18.34
C VAL A 260 11.94 -1.19 -18.38
N LYS A 261 12.56 -1.72 -19.42
CA LYS A 261 12.59 -3.18 -19.71
C LYS A 261 13.20 -4.00 -18.58
N GLU A 262 14.19 -3.46 -17.92
CA GLU A 262 14.89 -4.10 -16.77
C GLU A 262 14.02 -4.17 -15.50
N GLN A 263 12.92 -3.40 -15.44
CA GLN A 263 12.08 -3.27 -14.25
C GLN A 263 10.64 -3.70 -14.48
N ILE A 264 10.24 -4.03 -15.71
CA ILE A 264 8.83 -4.33 -16.04
C ILE A 264 8.36 -5.67 -15.51
N GLU A 265 9.26 -6.66 -15.49
CA GLU A 265 8.93 -7.99 -14.98
C GLU A 265 9.05 -8.02 -13.44
N PRO A 266 8.09 -8.66 -12.76
CA PRO A 266 8.11 -8.79 -11.31
C PRO A 266 9.33 -9.55 -10.81
N ASP A 267 10.10 -8.96 -9.87
CA ASP A 267 11.24 -9.61 -9.23
C ASP A 267 11.37 -9.17 -7.76
N GLY A 268 11.18 -10.10 -6.84
CA GLY A 268 11.26 -9.85 -5.41
C GLY A 268 12.68 -9.56 -4.88
N ASN A 269 13.71 -9.64 -5.73
CA ASN A 269 15.07 -9.23 -5.38
C ASN A 269 15.36 -7.76 -5.69
N PHE A 270 14.50 -7.09 -6.47
CA PHE A 270 14.66 -5.69 -6.88
C PHE A 270 16.06 -5.35 -7.43
N PRO A 271 16.59 -6.09 -8.42
CA PRO A 271 18.01 -6.08 -8.76
C PRO A 271 18.54 -4.75 -9.28
N THR A 272 17.68 -3.83 -9.71
CA THR A 272 18.09 -2.55 -10.30
C THR A 272 18.01 -1.37 -9.33
N VAL A 273 17.45 -1.56 -8.13
CA VAL A 273 17.24 -0.50 -7.14
C VAL A 273 17.55 -1.00 -5.72
N THR A 274 18.13 -0.14 -4.88
CA THR A 274 18.32 -0.45 -3.45
C THR A 274 16.99 -0.44 -2.70
N TYR A 275 16.13 0.51 -3.05
CA TYR A 275 14.78 0.62 -2.53
C TYR A 275 13.81 0.80 -3.71
N ALA A 276 12.84 -0.10 -3.82
CA ALA A 276 11.76 0.02 -4.80
C ALA A 276 10.71 1.02 -4.30
N ASN A 277 11.14 2.28 -4.09
CA ASN A 277 10.35 3.35 -3.49
C ASN A 277 10.32 4.58 -4.41
N PRO A 278 9.16 4.99 -4.94
CA PRO A 278 9.05 6.15 -5.82
C PRO A 278 9.28 7.52 -5.10
N GLU A 279 9.48 7.52 -3.79
CA GLU A 279 9.96 8.70 -3.05
C GLU A 279 11.46 8.97 -3.26
N GLU A 280 12.21 7.93 -3.68
CA GLU A 280 13.66 7.98 -3.84
C GLU A 280 14.05 8.34 -5.28
N LYS A 281 14.79 9.44 -5.47
CA LYS A 281 15.30 9.83 -6.80
C LYS A 281 16.08 8.72 -7.50
N ALA A 282 16.79 7.88 -6.73
CA ALA A 282 17.56 6.76 -7.26
C ALA A 282 16.69 5.72 -7.99
N ALA A 283 15.42 5.58 -7.61
CA ALA A 283 14.47 4.67 -8.26
C ALA A 283 14.17 5.07 -9.72
N PHE A 284 14.30 6.35 -10.05
CA PHE A 284 14.04 6.88 -11.39
C PHE A 284 15.22 6.78 -12.36
N LYS A 285 16.41 6.36 -11.91
CA LYS A 285 17.64 6.42 -12.71
C LYS A 285 17.51 5.79 -14.10
N LEU A 286 16.96 4.59 -14.21
CA LEU A 286 16.77 3.91 -15.50
C LEU A 286 15.66 4.56 -16.33
N GLY A 287 14.57 4.95 -15.70
CA GLY A 287 13.46 5.64 -16.35
C GLY A 287 13.88 6.99 -16.94
N VAL A 288 14.62 7.78 -16.19
CA VAL A 288 15.17 9.08 -16.65
C VAL A 288 16.13 8.89 -17.81
N LYS A 289 17.03 7.92 -17.72
CA LYS A 289 17.93 7.59 -18.84
C LYS A 289 17.14 7.24 -20.12
N LEU A 290 16.15 6.37 -20.01
CA LEU A 290 15.29 6.01 -21.15
C LEU A 290 14.53 7.23 -21.68
N ALA A 291 13.99 8.06 -20.77
CA ALA A 291 13.27 9.28 -21.15
C ALA A 291 14.13 10.27 -21.92
N ASP A 292 15.39 10.48 -21.53
CA ASP A 292 16.33 11.31 -22.27
C ASP A 292 16.67 10.73 -23.66
N GLU A 293 16.79 9.39 -23.77
CA GLU A 293 17.06 8.71 -25.06
C GLU A 293 15.91 8.86 -26.06
N ILE A 294 14.66 8.80 -25.60
CA ILE A 294 13.48 8.85 -26.49
C ILE A 294 12.82 10.24 -26.55
N GLY A 295 13.29 11.21 -25.76
CA GLY A 295 12.71 12.54 -25.67
C GLY A 295 11.37 12.57 -24.94
N ALA A 296 11.17 11.73 -23.91
CA ALA A 296 9.98 11.77 -23.06
C ALA A 296 10.07 12.91 -22.03
N LYS A 297 8.92 13.48 -21.68
CA LYS A 297 8.81 14.61 -20.75
C LYS A 297 8.43 14.23 -19.32
N ILE A 298 8.01 12.96 -19.13
CA ILE A 298 7.60 12.43 -17.83
C ILE A 298 8.07 10.98 -17.66
N VAL A 299 8.48 10.67 -16.43
CA VAL A 299 8.70 9.30 -15.95
C VAL A 299 7.76 9.06 -14.79
N MET A 300 7.02 7.96 -14.82
CA MET A 300 6.10 7.51 -13.78
C MET A 300 6.63 6.23 -13.14
N ALA A 301 6.68 6.15 -11.81
CA ALA A 301 7.15 4.98 -11.06
C ALA A 301 6.15 4.57 -10.00
N ASN A 302 5.72 3.29 -10.01
CA ASN A 302 4.92 2.71 -8.93
C ASN A 302 5.81 1.87 -8.00
N ASP A 303 5.41 1.79 -6.73
CA ASP A 303 6.02 0.86 -5.77
C ASP A 303 5.54 -0.60 -6.01
N PRO A 304 6.16 -1.61 -5.37
CA PRO A 304 5.90 -3.01 -5.70
C PRO A 304 4.48 -3.51 -5.56
N ASP A 305 3.67 -2.98 -4.65
CA ASP A 305 2.26 -3.33 -4.51
C ASP A 305 1.30 -2.31 -5.14
N ALA A 306 1.87 -1.37 -5.93
CA ALA A 306 1.17 -0.38 -6.75
C ALA A 306 0.12 0.44 -5.96
N ASP A 307 0.44 0.78 -4.71
CA ASP A 307 -0.37 1.67 -3.90
C ASP A 307 0.21 3.11 -3.88
N ARG A 308 1.44 3.33 -4.38
CA ARG A 308 2.11 4.63 -4.47
C ARG A 308 2.61 4.93 -5.88
N ILE A 309 2.61 6.22 -6.22
CA ILE A 309 3.21 6.71 -7.47
C ILE A 309 4.05 7.95 -7.20
N GLY A 310 5.26 7.96 -7.76
CA GLY A 310 6.07 9.14 -7.93
C GLY A 310 6.28 9.46 -9.40
N ILE A 311 6.65 10.72 -9.69
CA ILE A 311 6.95 11.19 -11.04
C ILE A 311 8.25 11.98 -11.09
N ALA A 312 8.88 11.96 -12.27
CA ALA A 312 9.92 12.91 -12.63
C ALA A 312 9.46 13.65 -13.89
N VAL A 313 9.59 14.97 -13.93
CA VAL A 313 9.18 15.85 -15.02
C VAL A 313 10.28 16.84 -15.37
N LYS A 314 10.23 17.43 -16.56
CA LYS A 314 11.18 18.50 -16.93
C LYS A 314 10.73 19.83 -16.33
N ASP A 315 11.70 20.58 -15.77
CA ASP A 315 11.51 21.97 -15.32
C ASP A 315 11.70 22.99 -16.47
N ASP A 316 11.70 24.27 -16.16
CA ASP A 316 11.87 25.38 -17.11
C ASP A 316 13.29 25.46 -17.72
N LYS A 317 14.27 24.76 -17.13
CA LYS A 317 15.65 24.63 -17.64
C LYS A 317 15.89 23.31 -18.37
N ASN A 318 14.82 22.53 -18.58
CA ASN A 318 14.88 21.16 -19.12
C ASN A 318 15.70 20.18 -18.25
N GLU A 319 15.77 20.43 -16.92
CA GLU A 319 16.36 19.52 -15.95
C GLU A 319 15.27 18.65 -15.33
N TRP A 320 15.65 17.46 -14.79
CA TRP A 320 14.68 16.57 -14.16
C TRP A 320 14.33 17.06 -12.74
N TYR A 321 13.07 17.43 -12.57
CA TYR A 321 12.44 17.80 -11.30
C TYR A 321 11.59 16.62 -10.78
N TYR A 322 11.64 16.42 -9.46
CA TYR A 322 10.95 15.32 -8.76
C TYR A 322 9.93 15.93 -7.78
N PRO A 323 8.69 16.14 -8.19
CA PRO A 323 7.66 16.64 -7.28
C PRO A 323 7.46 15.67 -6.10
N ASN A 324 7.40 16.21 -4.88
CA ASN A 324 7.10 15.39 -3.71
C ASN A 324 5.61 15.00 -3.65
N GLY A 325 5.26 14.10 -2.70
CA GLY A 325 3.89 13.60 -2.59
C GLY A 325 2.84 14.67 -2.35
N ASN A 326 3.16 15.72 -1.59
CA ASN A 326 2.30 16.88 -1.42
C ASN A 326 2.06 17.64 -2.72
N GLN A 327 3.13 17.93 -3.46
CA GLN A 327 3.07 18.65 -4.73
C GLN A 327 2.23 17.92 -5.78
N VAL A 328 2.43 16.60 -5.90
CA VAL A 328 1.60 15.78 -6.80
C VAL A 328 0.14 15.76 -6.35
N GLY A 329 -0.12 15.64 -5.03
CA GLY A 329 -1.47 15.69 -4.48
C GLY A 329 -2.19 17.01 -4.78
N LEU A 330 -1.50 18.15 -4.67
CA LEU A 330 -2.04 19.46 -5.00
C LEU A 330 -2.32 19.62 -6.50
N LEU A 331 -1.42 19.15 -7.36
CA LEU A 331 -1.59 19.15 -8.81
C LEU A 331 -2.79 18.30 -9.24
N LEU A 332 -2.93 17.10 -8.68
CA LEU A 332 -4.09 16.24 -8.92
C LEU A 332 -5.39 16.89 -8.45
N LEU A 333 -5.39 17.47 -7.26
CA LEU A 333 -6.56 18.20 -6.74
C LEU A 333 -6.95 19.34 -7.68
N GLN A 334 -6.02 20.19 -8.06
CA GLN A 334 -6.29 21.31 -8.98
C GLN A 334 -6.81 20.83 -10.32
N TYR A 335 -6.23 19.74 -10.85
CA TYR A 335 -6.68 19.14 -12.10
C TYR A 335 -8.11 18.62 -12.01
N LEU A 336 -8.45 17.91 -10.93
CA LEU A 336 -9.80 17.43 -10.64
C LEU A 336 -10.79 18.58 -10.51
N LEU A 337 -10.47 19.61 -9.73
CA LEU A 337 -11.33 20.78 -9.50
C LEU A 337 -11.61 21.58 -10.77
N ASN A 338 -10.68 21.64 -11.71
CA ASN A 338 -10.83 22.38 -12.96
C ASN A 338 -11.51 21.58 -14.08
N ASN A 339 -11.49 20.24 -14.03
CA ASN A 339 -11.93 19.41 -15.17
C ASN A 339 -13.10 18.48 -14.85
N LYS A 340 -13.43 18.22 -13.57
CA LYS A 340 -14.60 17.42 -13.21
C LYS A 340 -15.86 18.26 -13.34
N LYS A 341 -16.81 17.80 -14.18
CA LYS A 341 -18.03 18.56 -14.51
C LYS A 341 -19.01 18.69 -13.35
N ASP A 342 -19.20 17.59 -12.59
CA ASP A 342 -20.22 17.51 -11.55
C ASP A 342 -19.57 17.27 -10.19
N ILE A 343 -19.12 18.34 -9.54
CA ILE A 343 -18.61 18.28 -8.16
C ILE A 343 -19.80 18.50 -7.22
N PRO A 344 -20.13 17.52 -6.35
CA PRO A 344 -21.19 17.67 -5.36
C PRO A 344 -20.97 18.87 -4.44
N THR A 345 -22.04 19.55 -4.03
CA THR A 345 -21.96 20.73 -3.14
C THR A 345 -21.38 20.41 -1.76
N ASN A 346 -21.50 19.16 -1.32
CA ASN A 346 -20.93 18.65 -0.07
C ASN A 346 -19.64 17.86 -0.29
N ALA A 347 -18.95 18.04 -1.45
CA ALA A 347 -17.72 17.34 -1.76
C ALA A 347 -16.63 17.58 -0.70
N LYS A 348 -15.88 16.53 -0.40
CA LYS A 348 -14.76 16.55 0.57
C LYS A 348 -13.51 16.01 -0.07
N VAL A 349 -12.40 16.69 0.19
CA VAL A 349 -11.06 16.18 0.02
C VAL A 349 -10.56 15.73 1.39
N ILE A 350 -9.95 14.54 1.44
CA ILE A 350 -9.47 13.96 2.71
C ILE A 350 -7.96 13.77 2.65
N THR A 351 -7.26 14.26 3.68
CA THR A 351 -5.81 14.13 3.78
C THR A 351 -5.39 13.91 5.24
N THR A 352 -4.09 13.76 5.48
CA THR A 352 -3.59 13.57 6.85
C THR A 352 -3.22 14.90 7.51
N VAL A 353 -3.10 14.89 8.84
CA VAL A 353 -2.69 16.06 9.63
C VAL A 353 -1.25 16.51 9.35
N VAL A 354 -0.43 15.65 8.70
CA VAL A 354 0.97 15.93 8.33
C VAL A 354 1.14 16.27 6.85
N SER A 355 0.06 16.20 6.05
CA SER A 355 0.08 16.65 4.65
C SER A 355 0.06 18.17 4.56
N THR A 356 0.39 18.70 3.38
CA THR A 356 0.53 20.15 3.15
C THR A 356 -0.70 20.95 3.56
N PRO A 357 -0.53 22.06 4.32
CA PRO A 357 -1.65 22.97 4.64
C PRO A 357 -2.14 23.79 3.44
N MET A 358 -1.47 23.78 2.31
CA MET A 358 -1.91 24.46 1.08
C MET A 358 -3.26 23.95 0.57
N ILE A 359 -3.63 22.70 0.92
CA ILE A 359 -4.94 22.13 0.61
C ILE A 359 -6.08 22.92 1.26
N ASP A 360 -5.86 23.51 2.45
CA ASP A 360 -6.84 24.30 3.20
C ASP A 360 -7.18 25.64 2.50
N VAL A 361 -6.43 26.00 1.47
CA VAL A 361 -6.67 27.19 0.65
C VAL A 361 -7.22 26.80 -0.73
N ILE A 362 -6.64 25.77 -1.37
CA ILE A 362 -7.03 25.36 -2.73
C ILE A 362 -8.47 24.79 -2.76
N ALA A 363 -8.78 23.82 -1.92
CA ALA A 363 -10.08 23.16 -1.96
C ALA A 363 -11.24 24.13 -1.66
N PRO A 364 -11.18 24.98 -0.61
CA PRO A 364 -12.23 25.96 -0.34
C PRO A 364 -12.40 27.02 -1.44
N SER A 365 -11.35 27.35 -2.21
CA SER A 365 -11.45 28.29 -3.35
C SER A 365 -12.44 27.83 -4.43
N LYS A 366 -12.76 26.54 -4.44
CA LYS A 366 -13.74 25.88 -5.33
C LYS A 366 -14.94 25.31 -4.57
N ASN A 367 -15.22 25.81 -3.36
CA ASN A 367 -16.31 25.36 -2.49
C ASN A 367 -16.26 23.89 -2.11
N VAL A 368 -15.06 23.28 -2.06
CA VAL A 368 -14.85 21.91 -1.62
C VAL A 368 -14.32 21.89 -0.19
N GLY A 369 -14.93 21.08 0.68
CA GLY A 369 -14.52 20.96 2.06
C GLY A 369 -13.26 20.11 2.22
N VAL A 370 -12.46 20.42 3.25
CA VAL A 370 -11.27 19.64 3.64
C VAL A 370 -11.54 18.88 4.93
N MET A 371 -11.15 17.62 4.96
CA MET A 371 -11.16 16.80 6.17
C MET A 371 -9.76 16.22 6.42
N LYS A 372 -9.27 16.28 7.66
CA LYS A 372 -7.96 15.74 8.04
C LYS A 372 -8.11 14.55 8.97
N THR A 373 -7.33 13.51 8.71
CA THR A 373 -7.26 12.29 9.51
C THR A 373 -5.88 12.12 10.13
N LEU A 374 -5.73 11.16 11.02
CA LEU A 374 -4.41 10.67 11.41
C LEU A 374 -3.71 10.05 10.21
N THR A 375 -2.38 9.91 10.27
CA THR A 375 -1.57 9.24 9.26
C THR A 375 -1.99 7.78 9.10
N GLY A 376 -2.17 7.37 7.85
CA GLY A 376 -2.61 6.04 7.45
C GLY A 376 -3.89 6.09 6.61
N PHE A 377 -3.78 5.63 5.36
CA PHE A 377 -4.88 5.70 4.38
C PHE A 377 -6.17 4.98 4.84
N LYS A 378 -6.04 4.02 5.74
CA LYS A 378 -7.17 3.33 6.38
C LYS A 378 -8.18 4.29 7.04
N TYR A 379 -7.71 5.42 7.58
CA TYR A 379 -8.59 6.45 8.14
C TYR A 379 -9.30 7.25 7.04
N ILE A 380 -8.67 7.42 5.88
CA ILE A 380 -9.33 7.99 4.70
C ILE A 380 -10.40 7.00 4.19
N GLY A 381 -10.06 5.70 4.09
CA GLY A 381 -11.01 4.63 3.74
C GLY A 381 -12.21 4.57 4.70
N GLU A 382 -11.97 4.71 6.00
CA GLU A 382 -13.03 4.79 7.02
C GLU A 382 -13.99 5.97 6.74
N LYS A 383 -13.47 7.16 6.41
CA LYS A 383 -14.32 8.33 6.09
C LYS A 383 -15.15 8.10 4.83
N ILE A 384 -14.59 7.46 3.81
CA ILE A 384 -15.34 7.09 2.60
C ILE A 384 -16.52 6.18 2.98
N ARG A 385 -16.31 5.16 3.82
CA ARG A 385 -17.37 4.29 4.32
C ARG A 385 -18.42 5.08 5.11
N GLN A 386 -18.00 5.99 5.99
CA GLN A 386 -18.91 6.81 6.79
C GLN A 386 -19.80 7.73 5.93
N PHE A 387 -19.28 8.26 4.82
CA PHE A 387 -20.08 9.00 3.85
C PHE A 387 -21.09 8.11 3.12
N GLU A 388 -20.68 6.92 2.66
CA GLU A 388 -21.58 5.98 1.97
C GLU A 388 -22.70 5.50 2.88
N ASN A 389 -22.42 5.24 4.15
CA ASN A 389 -23.38 4.83 5.16
C ASN A 389 -24.23 6.00 5.70
N LYS A 390 -23.94 7.24 5.27
CA LYS A 390 -24.60 8.47 5.78
C LYS A 390 -24.39 8.70 7.29
N GLU A 391 -23.30 8.18 7.83
CA GLU A 391 -22.84 8.44 9.20
C GLU A 391 -22.23 9.84 9.34
N LEU A 392 -21.65 10.33 8.23
CA LEU A 392 -21.14 11.70 8.08
C LEU A 392 -21.73 12.35 6.83
N ASP A 393 -21.94 13.68 6.89
CA ASP A 393 -22.28 14.46 5.71
C ASP A 393 -21.06 14.76 4.87
N GLY A 394 -21.10 14.34 3.62
CA GLY A 394 -20.04 14.55 2.64
C GLY A 394 -20.11 13.58 1.49
N THR A 395 -19.45 13.96 0.41
CA THR A 395 -19.19 13.09 -0.75
C THR A 395 -17.70 13.10 -1.01
N TYR A 396 -17.09 11.93 -1.03
CA TYR A 396 -15.65 11.80 -1.32
C TYR A 396 -15.34 12.26 -2.73
N LEU A 397 -14.38 13.16 -2.86
CA LEU A 397 -13.87 13.63 -4.15
C LEU A 397 -12.48 13.10 -4.44
N PHE A 398 -11.58 13.23 -3.49
CA PHE A 398 -10.16 12.88 -3.60
C PHE A 398 -9.54 12.72 -2.22
N GLY A 399 -8.56 11.85 -2.10
CA GLY A 399 -7.76 11.73 -0.88
C GLY A 399 -6.31 11.42 -1.17
N PHE A 400 -5.40 11.91 -0.32
CA PHE A 400 -3.99 11.64 -0.45
C PHE A 400 -3.21 11.76 0.86
N GLU A 401 -2.06 11.13 0.88
CA GLU A 401 -1.03 11.25 1.90
C GLU A 401 0.26 11.84 1.29
N GLU A 402 1.02 12.56 2.08
CA GLU A 402 2.32 13.13 1.68
C GLU A 402 3.32 12.06 1.23
N SER A 403 3.11 10.82 1.63
CA SER A 403 3.91 9.64 1.29
C SER A 403 3.53 9.02 -0.06
N TYR A 404 3.18 9.83 -1.05
CA TYR A 404 2.94 9.43 -2.46
C TYR A 404 1.76 8.47 -2.68
N GLY A 405 0.83 8.44 -1.74
CA GLY A 405 -0.38 7.63 -1.81
C GLY A 405 -1.62 8.48 -2.13
N TYR A 406 -2.39 8.12 -3.15
CA TYR A 406 -3.54 8.86 -3.64
C TYR A 406 -4.70 7.91 -3.97
N LEU A 407 -5.94 8.41 -3.90
CA LEU A 407 -7.11 7.70 -4.38
C LEU A 407 -8.06 8.66 -5.09
N ILE A 408 -8.40 8.37 -6.33
CA ILE A 408 -9.41 9.05 -7.14
C ILE A 408 -10.56 8.06 -7.35
N GLY A 409 -11.79 8.47 -7.03
CA GLY A 409 -12.95 7.56 -7.06
C GLY A 409 -13.10 6.72 -5.79
N THR A 410 -14.10 5.85 -5.80
CA THR A 410 -14.48 5.03 -4.62
C THR A 410 -14.52 3.53 -4.93
N HIS A 411 -13.90 3.09 -6.02
CA HIS A 411 -13.81 1.68 -6.40
C HIS A 411 -12.95 0.87 -5.44
N ALA A 412 -11.91 1.48 -4.89
CA ALA A 412 -11.06 0.95 -3.82
C ALA A 412 -11.22 1.78 -2.53
N ARG A 413 -10.61 1.30 -1.42
CA ARG A 413 -10.60 1.96 -0.09
C ARG A 413 -9.18 2.12 0.46
N ASP A 414 -8.21 1.87 -0.38
CA ASP A 414 -6.81 2.14 -0.12
C ASP A 414 -6.24 2.96 -1.29
N LYS A 415 -5.02 3.46 -1.13
CA LYS A 415 -4.29 4.16 -2.18
C LYS A 415 -4.26 3.34 -3.46
N ASP A 416 -4.45 3.99 -4.58
CA ASP A 416 -4.44 3.34 -5.88
C ASP A 416 -3.53 4.09 -6.86
N ALA A 417 -2.33 3.54 -7.03
CA ALA A 417 -1.37 4.11 -7.95
C ALA A 417 -1.73 3.90 -9.42
N LEU A 418 -2.58 2.93 -9.75
CA LEU A 418 -2.97 2.65 -11.14
C LEU A 418 -3.95 3.72 -11.65
N VAL A 419 -5.02 4.01 -10.91
CA VAL A 419 -5.92 5.12 -11.24
C VAL A 419 -5.19 6.45 -11.22
N THR A 420 -4.30 6.63 -10.25
CA THR A 420 -3.53 7.88 -10.14
C THR A 420 -2.55 8.05 -11.28
N SER A 421 -1.85 6.99 -11.70
CA SER A 421 -0.96 6.99 -12.89
C SER A 421 -1.72 7.33 -14.16
N MET A 422 -2.93 6.77 -14.34
CA MET A 422 -3.79 7.08 -15.46
C MET A 422 -4.15 8.57 -15.51
N VAL A 423 -4.59 9.13 -14.38
CA VAL A 423 -4.96 10.56 -14.32
C VAL A 423 -3.73 11.48 -14.44
N ILE A 424 -2.55 11.06 -13.95
CA ILE A 424 -1.30 11.81 -14.16
C ILE A 424 -0.89 11.80 -15.64
N ALA A 425 -1.01 10.67 -16.34
CA ALA A 425 -0.75 10.59 -17.78
C ALA A 425 -1.69 11.53 -18.55
N GLU A 426 -2.97 11.53 -18.20
CA GLU A 426 -3.98 12.44 -18.75
C GLU A 426 -3.64 13.91 -18.48
N MET A 427 -3.36 14.25 -17.23
CA MET A 427 -2.99 15.60 -16.80
C MET A 427 -1.74 16.11 -17.53
N ALA A 428 -0.71 15.28 -17.64
CA ALA A 428 0.55 15.63 -18.31
C ALA A 428 0.35 15.88 -19.82
N ALA A 429 -0.35 14.99 -20.49
CA ALA A 429 -0.68 15.14 -21.92
C ALA A 429 -1.59 16.35 -22.19
N TYR A 430 -2.56 16.62 -21.29
CA TYR A 430 -3.43 17.78 -21.39
C TYR A 430 -2.64 19.09 -21.24
N TYR A 431 -1.77 19.21 -20.24
CA TYR A 431 -0.96 20.41 -20.08
C TYR A 431 -0.01 20.63 -21.27
N ASP A 432 0.61 19.57 -21.78
CA ASP A 432 1.43 19.66 -23.00
C ASP A 432 0.62 20.17 -24.21
N SER A 433 -0.61 19.71 -24.38
CA SER A 433 -1.50 20.10 -25.49
C SER A 433 -1.89 21.58 -25.48
N ILE A 434 -1.85 22.21 -24.32
CA ILE A 434 -2.13 23.65 -24.14
C ILE A 434 -0.86 24.51 -23.98
N GLY A 435 0.32 23.93 -24.27
CA GLY A 435 1.61 24.61 -24.19
C GLY A 435 2.10 24.89 -22.75
N SER A 436 1.71 24.06 -21.77
CA SER A 436 2.15 24.11 -20.38
C SER A 436 2.79 22.78 -19.97
N SER A 437 3.24 22.68 -18.73
CA SER A 437 3.80 21.46 -18.15
C SER A 437 3.35 21.28 -16.70
N ILE A 438 3.53 20.06 -16.17
CA ILE A 438 3.27 19.78 -14.74
C ILE A 438 4.10 20.74 -13.84
N TYR A 439 5.35 21.01 -14.19
CA TYR A 439 6.20 21.93 -13.43
C TYR A 439 5.65 23.36 -13.46
N GLU A 440 5.27 23.86 -14.65
CA GLU A 440 4.70 25.21 -14.78
C GLU A 440 3.38 25.36 -14.04
N GLU A 441 2.51 24.34 -14.08
CA GLU A 441 1.25 24.34 -13.33
C GLU A 441 1.49 24.36 -11.82
N LEU A 442 2.50 23.64 -11.32
CA LEU A 442 2.93 23.76 -9.93
C LEU A 442 3.38 25.17 -9.58
N GLN A 443 4.17 25.84 -10.46
CA GLN A 443 4.58 27.22 -10.25
C GLN A 443 3.38 28.20 -10.28
N LYS A 444 2.35 27.93 -11.10
CA LYS A 444 1.11 28.71 -11.12
C LYS A 444 0.34 28.58 -9.80
N LEU A 445 0.24 27.37 -9.26
CA LEU A 445 -0.36 27.13 -7.93
C LEU A 445 0.34 27.94 -6.84
N TYR A 446 1.67 27.95 -6.83
CA TYR A 446 2.43 28.74 -5.86
C TYR A 446 2.23 30.25 -6.02
N LYS A 447 2.11 30.76 -7.24
CA LYS A 447 1.82 32.17 -7.50
C LYS A 447 0.43 32.56 -7.05
N GLU A 448 -0.55 31.69 -7.20
CA GLU A 448 -1.97 31.94 -6.88
C GLU A 448 -2.24 31.82 -5.37
N PHE A 449 -1.74 30.78 -4.72
CA PHE A 449 -2.11 30.42 -3.34
C PHE A 449 -0.99 30.62 -2.31
N GLY A 450 0.21 31.05 -2.73
CA GLY A 450 1.37 31.22 -1.88
C GLY A 450 2.32 30.02 -1.90
N TYR A 451 3.54 30.24 -1.42
CA TYR A 451 4.60 29.24 -1.39
C TYR A 451 4.51 28.41 -0.10
N TYR A 452 4.38 27.09 -0.26
CA TYR A 452 4.44 26.12 0.83
C TYR A 452 5.63 25.20 0.60
N LEU A 453 6.48 25.05 1.61
CA LEU A 453 7.67 24.22 1.55
C LEU A 453 7.69 23.28 2.75
N GLU A 454 7.44 22.02 2.47
CA GLU A 454 7.53 20.95 3.45
C GLU A 454 8.88 20.26 3.35
N GLY A 455 9.39 19.82 4.49
CA GLY A 455 10.60 19.01 4.58
C GLY A 455 10.38 17.74 5.38
N ILE A 456 11.10 16.69 5.03
CA ILE A 456 11.11 15.43 5.75
C ILE A 456 12.53 15.09 6.19
N LYS A 457 12.65 14.54 7.42
CA LYS A 457 13.88 13.94 7.90
C LYS A 457 13.58 12.56 8.46
N SER A 458 14.09 11.55 7.79
CA SER A 458 13.94 10.16 8.23
C SER A 458 15.12 9.73 9.09
N VAL A 459 14.82 9.00 10.17
CA VAL A 459 15.82 8.36 11.04
C VAL A 459 15.50 6.88 11.13
N THR A 460 16.47 6.03 10.77
CA THR A 460 16.32 4.57 10.84
C THR A 460 17.21 4.02 11.95
N LEU A 461 16.61 3.37 12.92
CA LEU A 461 17.28 2.66 14.02
C LEU A 461 16.99 1.17 13.88
N LYS A 462 18.02 0.31 13.92
CA LYS A 462 17.89 -1.14 13.66
C LYS A 462 18.01 -1.97 14.95
N GLY A 463 17.38 -3.16 14.93
CA GLY A 463 17.45 -4.15 16.00
C GLY A 463 16.67 -3.76 17.27
N LYS A 464 16.85 -4.56 18.32
CA LYS A 464 16.20 -4.35 19.63
C LYS A 464 16.52 -2.97 20.21
N ASP A 465 17.79 -2.61 20.26
CA ASP A 465 18.27 -1.34 20.81
C ASP A 465 17.65 -0.14 20.05
N GLY A 466 17.52 -0.26 18.74
CA GLY A 466 16.90 0.77 17.89
C GLY A 466 15.41 0.97 18.19
N ILE A 467 14.69 -0.10 18.47
CA ILE A 467 13.27 -0.05 18.85
C ILE A 467 13.13 0.65 20.22
N GLU A 468 13.95 0.29 21.19
CA GLU A 468 13.95 0.91 22.52
C GLU A 468 14.32 2.39 22.48
N GLN A 469 15.34 2.76 21.70
CA GLN A 469 15.73 4.17 21.48
C GLN A 469 14.61 4.97 20.82
N MET A 470 13.93 4.42 19.79
CA MET A 470 12.81 5.08 19.14
C MET A 470 11.64 5.29 20.11
N ALA A 471 11.30 4.29 20.91
CA ALA A 471 10.25 4.39 21.90
C ALA A 471 10.57 5.47 22.95
N ALA A 472 11.80 5.51 23.46
CA ALA A 472 12.27 6.52 24.41
C ALA A 472 12.26 7.93 23.79
N LEU A 473 12.68 8.09 22.54
CA LEU A 473 12.63 9.35 21.81
C LEU A 473 11.20 9.87 21.69
N MET A 474 10.26 9.00 21.30
CA MET A 474 8.86 9.38 21.13
C MET A 474 8.18 9.70 22.47
N SER A 475 8.50 8.97 23.54
CA SER A 475 8.00 9.28 24.91
C SER A 475 8.51 10.63 25.37
N ASN A 476 9.81 10.89 25.22
CA ASN A 476 10.41 12.18 25.58
C ASN A 476 9.78 13.35 24.80
N LEU A 477 9.52 13.19 23.50
CA LEU A 477 8.86 14.23 22.71
C LEU A 477 7.42 14.52 23.17
N ARG A 478 6.69 13.51 23.67
CA ARG A 478 5.34 13.69 24.21
C ARG A 478 5.32 14.32 25.62
N GLU A 479 6.26 13.92 26.47
CA GLU A 479 6.33 14.37 27.87
C GLU A 479 6.98 15.76 28.02
N ASN A 480 7.92 16.09 27.12
CA ASN A 480 8.68 17.33 27.16
C ASN A 480 8.38 18.22 25.93
N VAL A 481 7.09 18.49 25.70
CA VAL A 481 6.67 19.46 24.67
C VAL A 481 7.23 20.83 25.03
N LYS A 482 8.02 21.39 24.14
CA LYS A 482 8.57 22.74 24.29
C LYS A 482 7.52 23.78 23.89
N ASP A 483 7.44 24.88 24.62
CA ASP A 483 6.57 26.02 24.27
C ASP A 483 7.05 26.74 23.00
N GLU A 484 8.30 26.51 22.60
CA GLU A 484 8.94 27.14 21.47
C GLU A 484 9.80 26.16 20.67
N LEU A 485 9.70 26.20 19.35
CA LEU A 485 10.51 25.43 18.42
C LEU A 485 11.12 26.38 17.38
N LEU A 486 12.47 26.37 17.24
CA LEU A 486 13.20 27.21 16.27
C LEU A 486 12.85 28.70 16.37
N GLY A 487 12.70 29.24 17.59
CA GLY A 487 12.36 30.64 17.81
C GLY A 487 10.90 31.00 17.56
N LYS A 488 10.03 30.01 17.36
CA LYS A 488 8.60 30.22 17.16
C LYS A 488 7.78 29.53 18.26
N LYS A 489 6.86 30.27 18.84
CA LYS A 489 5.89 29.69 19.79
C LYS A 489 5.08 28.58 19.13
N ILE A 490 4.99 27.43 19.79
CA ILE A 490 4.07 26.37 19.43
C ILE A 490 2.65 26.79 19.89
N LYS A 491 1.70 26.75 18.95
CA LYS A 491 0.29 27.07 19.24
C LYS A 491 -0.50 25.81 19.54
#